data_926a6a358d755fe5198a262eb68516ec
#
_entry.id   926a6a358d755fe5198a262eb68516ec
#
_cell.length_a   1.000
_cell.length_b   1.000
_cell.length_c   1.000
_cell.angle_alpha   90.00
_cell.angle_beta   90.00
_cell.angle_gamma   90.00
#
_symmetry.space_group_name_H-M   'P 1'
#
loop_
_entity.id
_entity.type
_entity.pdbx_description
1 polymer ?
#
loop_
_entity_poly.entity_id
_entity_poly.type
_entity_poly.pdbx_seq_one_letter_code
_entity_poly.pdbx_strand_id
1 'polypeptide(L)'
;GMFHSKDKQIKAVGDLRGMKVRGPTRPITRMLGALGATPVGMPLPAITDALSKGTIDACAIPWEVVPSIKVHELVKYHSEFPSNMPALYTTTFVMAMNKAKYDGLAPDLKRVIDANSGMGASAWLGKTQQGNDPAGRKTATDRNNTIYQFSAAETEAFIKASSQVDDEWVADITKR
;
A
#
# COMPACT_ATOMS: atom_id res chain seq x y z
N GLY A 1 2.05 -3.11 -2.32
CA GLY A 1 1.42 -1.92 -2.88
C GLY A 1 1.96 -1.56 -4.24
N MET A 2 1.21 -0.80 -5.00
CA MET A 2 1.53 -0.36 -6.36
C MET A 2 0.90 1.00 -6.64
N PHE A 3 1.21 1.60 -7.79
CA PHE A 3 0.70 2.91 -8.15
C PHE A 3 -0.60 2.82 -8.94
N HIS A 4 -1.53 3.71 -8.63
CA HIS A 4 -2.77 3.93 -9.36
C HIS A 4 -2.88 5.43 -9.65
N SER A 5 -2.87 5.83 -10.92
CA SER A 5 -2.78 7.22 -11.35
C SER A 5 -3.88 7.61 -12.33
N LYS A 6 -4.30 8.87 -12.26
CA LYS A 6 -5.45 9.39 -12.97
C LYS A 6 -5.15 9.64 -14.44
N ASP A 7 -4.19 10.50 -14.74
CA ASP A 7 -4.00 11.09 -16.05
C ASP A 7 -2.66 10.70 -16.72
N LYS A 8 -1.73 10.08 -15.99
CA LYS A 8 -0.39 9.73 -16.49
C LYS A 8 0.04 8.34 -16.04
N GLN A 9 0.49 7.50 -16.97
CA GLN A 9 1.12 6.21 -16.67
C GLN A 9 2.49 6.43 -16.03
N ILE A 10 2.74 5.80 -14.88
CA ILE A 10 4.04 5.79 -14.23
C ILE A 10 4.84 4.60 -14.79
N LYS A 11 5.93 4.86 -15.50
CA LYS A 11 6.83 3.86 -16.09
C LYS A 11 8.24 3.92 -15.56
N ALA A 12 8.63 5.04 -14.96
CA ALA A 12 9.95 5.25 -14.39
C ALA A 12 9.88 6.15 -13.15
N VAL A 13 10.93 6.16 -12.33
CA VAL A 13 11.04 7.03 -11.15
C VAL A 13 10.81 8.50 -11.51
N GLY A 14 11.36 8.96 -12.65
CA GLY A 14 11.20 10.34 -13.11
C GLY A 14 9.76 10.77 -13.40
N ASP A 15 8.85 9.83 -13.64
CA ASP A 15 7.44 10.12 -13.89
C ASP A 15 6.71 10.63 -12.66
N LEU A 16 7.23 10.32 -11.48
CA LEU A 16 6.66 10.77 -10.21
C LEU A 16 6.93 12.25 -9.90
N ARG A 17 7.88 12.87 -10.61
CA ARG A 17 8.26 14.27 -10.36
C ARG A 17 7.05 15.21 -10.49
N GLY A 18 6.74 15.91 -9.39
CA GLY A 18 5.64 16.85 -9.31
C GLY A 18 4.26 16.24 -9.14
N MET A 19 4.11 14.89 -9.21
CA MET A 19 2.85 14.22 -8.95
C MET A 19 2.52 14.25 -7.45
N LYS A 20 1.31 14.60 -7.11
CA LYS A 20 0.77 14.47 -5.74
C LYS A 20 0.32 13.04 -5.54
N VAL A 21 1.11 12.27 -4.79
CA VAL A 21 0.86 10.83 -4.59
C VAL A 21 0.50 10.55 -3.13
N ARG A 22 -0.63 9.92 -2.92
CA ARG A 22 -1.04 9.49 -1.58
C ARG A 22 -0.20 8.33 -1.08
N GLY A 23 0.39 8.47 0.12
CA GLY A 23 1.06 7.42 0.87
C GLY A 23 0.28 6.97 2.11
N PRO A 24 0.26 5.65 2.44
CA PRO A 24 -0.52 5.12 3.56
C PRO A 24 0.09 5.38 4.94
N THR A 25 1.40 5.48 5.04
CA THR A 25 2.14 5.58 6.30
C THR A 25 3.28 6.58 6.19
N ARG A 26 3.86 6.97 7.32
CA ARG A 26 5.03 7.89 7.34
C ARG A 26 6.22 7.36 6.54
N PRO A 27 6.66 6.09 6.68
CA PRO A 27 7.76 5.57 5.86
C PRO A 27 7.44 5.62 4.37
N ILE A 28 6.23 5.22 3.96
CA ILE A 28 5.84 5.23 2.55
C ILE A 28 5.73 6.66 2.02
N THR A 29 5.27 7.61 2.82
CA THR A 29 5.25 9.04 2.47
C THR A 29 6.66 9.58 2.27
N ARG A 30 7.63 9.21 3.13
CA ARG A 30 9.06 9.54 2.93
C ARG A 30 9.61 8.91 1.64
N MET A 31 9.32 7.63 1.41
CA MET A 31 9.73 6.91 0.19
C MET A 31 9.21 7.62 -1.08
N LEU A 32 7.95 7.99 -1.12
CA LEU A 32 7.38 8.73 -2.26
C LEU A 32 8.09 10.07 -2.49
N GLY A 33 8.49 10.76 -1.41
CA GLY A 33 9.32 11.97 -1.49
C GLY A 33 10.71 11.70 -2.05
N ALA A 34 11.38 10.64 -1.61
CA ALA A 34 12.68 10.21 -2.14
C ALA A 34 12.61 9.83 -3.63
N LEU A 35 11.47 9.29 -4.08
CA LEU A 35 11.18 9.01 -5.49
C LEU A 35 10.83 10.26 -6.33
N GLY A 36 10.79 11.44 -5.70
CA GLY A 36 10.54 12.73 -6.37
C GLY A 36 9.08 13.13 -6.49
N ALA A 37 8.15 12.41 -5.89
CA ALA A 37 6.75 12.80 -5.83
C ALA A 37 6.54 13.93 -4.78
N THR A 38 5.40 14.59 -4.84
CA THR A 38 4.86 15.39 -3.75
C THR A 38 3.95 14.48 -2.90
N PRO A 39 4.44 13.97 -1.77
CA PRO A 39 3.70 12.97 -1.02
C PRO A 39 2.57 13.60 -0.21
N VAL A 40 1.41 12.93 -0.19
CA VAL A 40 0.24 13.36 0.58
C VAL A 40 -0.19 12.22 1.51
N GLY A 41 -0.07 12.44 2.83
CA GLY A 41 -0.55 11.50 3.83
C GLY A 41 -2.04 11.69 4.08
N MET A 42 -2.84 10.63 3.88
CA MET A 42 -4.28 10.67 4.21
C MET A 42 -4.81 9.27 4.51
N PRO A 43 -5.90 9.15 5.30
CA PRO A 43 -6.55 7.88 5.56
C PRO A 43 -7.19 7.32 4.28
N LEU A 44 -7.35 6.00 4.24
CA LEU A 44 -7.88 5.28 3.07
C LEU A 44 -9.22 5.83 2.55
N PRO A 45 -10.23 6.12 3.39
CA PRO A 45 -11.53 6.60 2.92
C PRO A 45 -11.48 7.96 2.20
N ALA A 46 -10.44 8.77 2.44
CA ALA A 46 -10.30 10.08 1.81
C ALA A 46 -9.76 10.04 0.37
N ILE A 47 -9.23 8.91 -0.09
CA ILE A 47 -8.59 8.78 -1.41
C ILE A 47 -9.56 9.08 -2.54
N THR A 48 -10.75 8.52 -2.48
CA THR A 48 -11.77 8.65 -3.54
C THR A 48 -12.16 10.11 -3.78
N ASP A 49 -12.43 10.84 -2.70
CA ASP A 49 -12.75 12.27 -2.77
C ASP A 49 -11.54 13.09 -3.27
N ALA A 50 -10.35 12.79 -2.78
CA ALA A 50 -9.13 13.48 -3.17
C ALA A 50 -8.77 13.27 -4.66
N LEU A 51 -8.92 12.05 -5.20
CA LEU A 51 -8.77 11.76 -6.64
C LEU A 51 -9.83 12.48 -7.47
N SER A 52 -11.10 12.43 -7.03
CA SER A 52 -12.21 13.09 -7.73
C SER A 52 -12.00 14.59 -7.86
N LYS A 53 -11.57 15.24 -6.78
CA LYS A 53 -11.31 16.69 -6.74
C LYS A 53 -9.95 17.11 -7.33
N GLY A 54 -9.10 16.16 -7.72
CA GLY A 54 -7.74 16.47 -8.21
C GLY A 54 -6.79 16.99 -7.11
N THR A 55 -7.09 16.73 -5.83
CA THR A 55 -6.20 17.04 -4.72
C THR A 55 -4.96 16.16 -4.74
N ILE A 56 -5.10 14.94 -5.24
CA ILE A 56 -4.03 14.01 -5.56
C ILE A 56 -4.15 13.53 -7.01
N ASP A 57 -3.01 13.20 -7.62
CA ASP A 57 -2.92 12.69 -8.99
C ASP A 57 -2.85 11.16 -9.02
N ALA A 58 -2.37 10.56 -7.94
CA ALA A 58 -2.19 9.13 -7.79
C ALA A 58 -2.27 8.69 -6.33
N CYS A 59 -2.45 7.38 -6.13
CA CYS A 59 -2.35 6.75 -4.81
C CYS A 59 -1.52 5.47 -4.87
N ALA A 60 -0.91 5.12 -3.74
CA ALA A 60 -0.24 3.85 -3.53
C ALA A 60 -1.11 2.97 -2.62
N ILE A 61 -1.66 1.88 -3.18
CA ILE A 61 -2.48 0.88 -2.48
C ILE A 61 -2.26 -0.51 -3.10
N PRO A 62 -2.57 -1.63 -2.42
CA PRO A 62 -2.60 -2.95 -3.03
C PRO A 62 -3.87 -3.17 -3.86
N TRP A 63 -3.87 -4.17 -4.74
CA TRP A 63 -5.01 -4.45 -5.61
C TRP A 63 -6.29 -4.81 -4.86
N GLU A 64 -6.20 -5.54 -3.77
CA GLU A 64 -7.37 -5.97 -2.98
C GLU A 64 -8.19 -4.79 -2.43
N VAL A 65 -7.55 -3.63 -2.24
CA VAL A 65 -8.21 -2.40 -1.75
C VAL A 65 -8.93 -1.66 -2.86
N VAL A 66 -8.47 -1.76 -4.11
CA VAL A 66 -8.98 -0.98 -5.25
C VAL A 66 -10.50 -1.01 -5.40
N PRO A 67 -11.19 -2.17 -5.35
CA PRO A 67 -12.64 -2.21 -5.50
C PRO A 67 -13.38 -1.64 -4.29
N SER A 68 -12.85 -1.80 -3.07
CA SER A 68 -13.55 -1.40 -1.84
C SER A 68 -13.77 0.11 -1.76
N ILE A 69 -12.87 0.90 -2.32
CA ILE A 69 -12.95 2.37 -2.41
C ILE A 69 -13.10 2.87 -3.85
N LYS A 70 -13.43 1.99 -4.79
CA LYS A 70 -13.74 2.29 -6.19
C LYS A 70 -12.67 3.12 -6.93
N VAL A 71 -11.40 2.96 -6.58
CA VAL A 71 -10.29 3.69 -7.23
C VAL A 71 -10.24 3.41 -8.73
N HIS A 72 -10.52 2.19 -9.17
CA HIS A 72 -10.57 1.80 -10.59
C HIS A 72 -11.56 2.62 -11.44
N GLU A 73 -12.51 3.30 -10.82
CA GLU A 73 -13.45 4.19 -11.51
C GLU A 73 -12.90 5.60 -11.75
N LEU A 74 -11.90 6.01 -10.96
CA LEU A 74 -11.34 7.36 -10.94
C LEU A 74 -9.98 7.48 -11.59
N VAL A 75 -9.30 6.35 -11.80
CA VAL A 75 -7.97 6.30 -12.43
C VAL A 75 -8.01 5.51 -13.72
N LYS A 76 -7.08 5.79 -14.63
CA LYS A 76 -6.95 5.09 -15.91
C LYS A 76 -5.72 4.21 -16.00
N TYR A 77 -4.74 4.45 -15.13
CA TYR A 77 -3.41 3.85 -15.22
C TYR A 77 -3.03 3.18 -13.92
N HIS A 78 -2.48 1.99 -14.04
CA HIS A 78 -1.95 1.23 -12.92
C HIS A 78 -0.53 0.80 -13.26
N SER A 79 0.39 0.85 -12.29
CA SER A 79 1.77 0.41 -12.48
C SER A 79 2.14 -0.55 -11.38
N GLU A 80 2.42 -1.79 -11.75
CA GLU A 80 2.69 -2.91 -10.85
C GLU A 80 4.11 -3.44 -10.99
N PHE A 81 4.65 -3.97 -9.91
CA PHE A 81 5.97 -4.59 -9.88
C PHE A 81 5.86 -6.07 -10.23
N PRO A 82 6.88 -6.67 -10.86
CA PRO A 82 6.85 -8.09 -11.20
C PRO A 82 6.83 -8.96 -9.92
N SER A 83 6.11 -10.08 -9.96
CA SER A 83 5.88 -10.95 -8.81
C SER A 83 7.14 -11.62 -8.25
N ASN A 84 8.20 -11.70 -9.04
CA ASN A 84 9.51 -12.23 -8.66
C ASN A 84 10.49 -11.18 -8.12
N MET A 85 10.03 -9.95 -7.93
CA MET A 85 10.82 -8.85 -7.38
C MET A 85 10.08 -8.19 -6.19
N PRO A 86 10.77 -7.40 -5.37
CA PRO A 86 10.12 -6.64 -4.30
C PRO A 86 9.03 -5.72 -4.84
N ALA A 87 7.88 -5.70 -4.15
CA ALA A 87 6.83 -4.72 -4.40
C ALA A 87 7.28 -3.32 -3.92
N LEU A 88 6.55 -2.28 -4.32
CA LEU A 88 6.81 -0.91 -3.86
C LEU A 88 6.91 -0.83 -2.32
N TYR A 89 6.02 -1.53 -1.64
CA TYR A 89 6.05 -1.74 -0.19
C TYR A 89 5.14 -2.91 0.20
N THR A 90 5.38 -3.48 1.36
CA THR A 90 4.49 -4.46 1.98
C THR A 90 3.68 -3.78 3.08
N THR A 91 2.36 -3.91 3.03
CA THR A 91 1.49 -3.36 4.07
C THR A 91 1.49 -4.27 5.29
N THR A 92 1.81 -3.71 6.46
CA THR A 92 1.72 -4.42 7.73
C THR A 92 0.52 -3.89 8.51
N PHE A 93 -0.33 -4.81 8.98
CA PHE A 93 -1.47 -4.51 9.83
C PHE A 93 -1.25 -5.11 11.21
N VAL A 94 -1.74 -4.43 12.23
CA VAL A 94 -1.74 -4.92 13.61
C VAL A 94 -3.18 -4.96 14.10
N MET A 95 -3.61 -6.16 14.53
CA MET A 95 -4.79 -6.30 15.38
C MET A 95 -4.33 -6.29 16.82
N ALA A 96 -4.68 -5.24 17.56
CA ALA A 96 -4.27 -5.07 18.93
C ALA A 96 -5.49 -4.92 19.85
N MET A 97 -5.41 -5.50 21.03
CA MET A 97 -6.40 -5.34 22.09
C MET A 97 -5.78 -4.57 23.26
N ASN A 98 -6.55 -3.70 23.89
CA ASN A 98 -6.11 -3.03 25.11
C ASN A 98 -5.82 -4.08 26.20
N LYS A 99 -4.61 -4.01 26.79
CA LYS A 99 -4.15 -4.99 27.77
C LYS A 99 -5.09 -5.12 28.98
N ALA A 100 -5.54 -4.01 29.54
CA ALA A 100 -6.44 -4.07 30.70
C ALA A 100 -7.80 -4.71 30.36
N LYS A 101 -8.29 -4.53 29.12
CA LYS A 101 -9.49 -5.21 28.65
C LYS A 101 -9.27 -6.72 28.52
N TYR A 102 -8.13 -7.13 27.94
CA TYR A 102 -7.77 -8.55 27.87
C TYR A 102 -7.62 -9.16 29.27
N ASP A 103 -6.90 -8.49 30.15
CA ASP A 103 -6.67 -8.99 31.53
C ASP A 103 -7.97 -9.15 32.31
N GLY A 104 -8.96 -8.32 32.03
CA GLY A 104 -10.30 -8.39 32.65
C GLY A 104 -11.26 -9.43 32.07
N LEU A 105 -10.87 -10.14 31.01
CA LEU A 105 -11.70 -11.19 30.42
C LEU A 105 -11.75 -12.44 31.30
N ALA A 106 -12.87 -13.16 31.26
CA ALA A 106 -13.00 -14.48 31.85
C ALA A 106 -12.04 -15.48 31.15
N PRO A 107 -11.59 -16.53 31.86
CA PRO A 107 -10.57 -17.46 31.32
C PRO A 107 -10.98 -18.17 30.00
N ASP A 108 -12.26 -18.44 29.83
CA ASP A 108 -12.80 -19.04 28.59
C ASP A 108 -12.70 -18.09 27.41
N LEU A 109 -13.00 -16.80 27.60
CA LEU A 109 -12.86 -15.77 26.57
C LEU A 109 -11.40 -15.51 26.22
N LYS A 110 -10.47 -15.52 27.19
CA LYS A 110 -9.03 -15.44 26.93
C LYS A 110 -8.58 -16.59 26.04
N ARG A 111 -8.97 -17.82 26.32
CA ARG A 111 -8.65 -18.98 25.50
C ARG A 111 -9.13 -18.83 24.06
N VAL A 112 -10.32 -18.25 23.85
CA VAL A 112 -10.82 -17.99 22.49
C VAL A 112 -9.95 -16.94 21.77
N ILE A 113 -9.61 -15.82 22.43
CA ILE A 113 -8.74 -14.79 21.86
C ILE A 113 -7.37 -15.39 21.51
N ASP A 114 -6.75 -16.13 22.44
CA ASP A 114 -5.42 -16.71 22.24
C ASP A 114 -5.40 -17.73 21.10
N ALA A 115 -6.42 -18.58 21.01
CA ALA A 115 -6.56 -19.57 19.93
C ALA A 115 -6.76 -18.95 18.55
N ASN A 116 -7.25 -17.72 18.48
CA ASN A 116 -7.48 -16.97 17.24
C ASN A 116 -6.49 -15.81 17.04
N SER A 117 -5.32 -15.88 17.66
CA SER A 117 -4.26 -14.87 17.62
C SER A 117 -2.92 -15.48 17.21
N GLY A 118 -1.88 -14.64 17.08
CA GLY A 118 -0.53 -15.06 16.79
C GLY A 118 -0.30 -15.45 15.32
N MET A 119 0.72 -16.28 15.09
CA MET A 119 1.22 -16.61 13.75
C MET A 119 0.19 -17.28 12.85
N GLY A 120 -0.64 -18.18 13.40
CA GLY A 120 -1.68 -18.87 12.62
C GLY A 120 -2.71 -17.89 12.05
N ALA A 121 -3.22 -17.00 12.90
CA ALA A 121 -4.16 -15.95 12.50
C ALA A 121 -3.51 -14.96 11.51
N SER A 122 -2.26 -14.57 11.76
CA SER A 122 -1.51 -13.68 10.86
C SER A 122 -1.34 -14.30 9.47
N ALA A 123 -0.94 -15.56 9.40
CA ALA A 123 -0.77 -16.26 8.13
C ALA A 123 -2.09 -16.40 7.36
N TRP A 124 -3.18 -16.72 8.07
CA TRP A 124 -4.52 -16.82 7.47
C TRP A 124 -4.99 -15.46 6.93
N LEU A 125 -4.85 -14.39 7.71
CA LEU A 125 -5.23 -13.03 7.30
C LEU A 125 -4.42 -12.57 6.08
N GLY A 126 -3.09 -12.75 6.09
CA GLY A 126 -2.22 -12.38 4.97
C GLY A 126 -2.58 -13.14 3.69
N LYS A 127 -2.81 -14.45 3.79
CA LYS A 127 -3.26 -15.28 2.65
C LYS A 127 -4.62 -14.81 2.11
N THR A 128 -5.55 -14.46 2.99
CA THR A 128 -6.88 -13.97 2.60
C THR A 128 -6.78 -12.65 1.86
N GLN A 129 -5.99 -11.69 2.37
CA GLN A 129 -5.78 -10.40 1.70
C GLN A 129 -5.14 -10.58 0.32
N GLN A 130 -4.03 -11.30 0.24
CA GLN A 130 -3.33 -11.55 -1.03
C GLN A 130 -4.22 -12.31 -2.03
N GLY A 131 -5.06 -13.21 -1.56
CA GLY A 131 -6.00 -13.96 -2.39
C GLY A 131 -7.05 -13.09 -3.10
N ASN A 132 -7.27 -11.86 -2.65
CA ASN A 132 -8.19 -10.91 -3.27
C ASN A 132 -7.52 -9.99 -4.33
N ASP A 133 -6.20 -9.97 -4.44
CA ASP A 133 -5.49 -9.16 -5.45
C ASP A 133 -5.95 -9.44 -6.89
N PRO A 134 -6.14 -10.71 -7.34
CA PRO A 134 -6.62 -10.99 -8.70
C PRO A 134 -7.99 -10.39 -8.99
N ALA A 135 -8.91 -10.45 -8.02
CA ALA A 135 -10.25 -9.86 -8.15
C ALA A 135 -10.16 -8.33 -8.25
N GLY A 136 -9.33 -7.70 -7.42
CA GLY A 136 -9.08 -6.27 -7.47
C GLY A 136 -8.48 -5.83 -8.81
N ARG A 137 -7.49 -6.55 -9.32
CA ARG A 137 -6.88 -6.30 -10.63
C ARG A 137 -7.89 -6.45 -11.78
N LYS A 138 -8.78 -7.44 -11.66
CA LYS A 138 -9.84 -7.67 -12.65
C LYS A 138 -10.77 -6.47 -12.78
N THR A 139 -11.11 -5.76 -11.72
CA THR A 139 -11.97 -4.57 -11.81
C THR A 139 -11.38 -3.47 -12.70
N ALA A 140 -10.06 -3.34 -12.72
CA ALA A 140 -9.36 -2.40 -13.60
C ALA A 140 -9.38 -2.86 -15.05
N THR A 141 -9.13 -4.15 -15.32
CA THR A 141 -9.16 -4.70 -16.68
C THR A 141 -10.57 -4.68 -17.29
N ASP A 142 -11.61 -4.95 -16.50
CA ASP A 142 -13.01 -4.91 -16.95
C ASP A 142 -13.43 -3.49 -17.39
N ARG A 143 -12.73 -2.46 -16.92
CA ARG A 143 -12.93 -1.07 -17.33
C ARG A 143 -12.00 -0.60 -18.44
N ASN A 144 -11.19 -1.49 -18.99
CA ASN A 144 -10.15 -1.18 -19.97
C ASN A 144 -9.10 -0.18 -19.46
N ASN A 145 -8.83 -0.18 -18.15
CA ASN A 145 -7.74 0.61 -17.59
C ASN A 145 -6.39 0.01 -18.03
N THR A 146 -5.41 0.87 -18.26
CA THR A 146 -4.07 0.43 -18.68
C THR A 146 -3.28 -0.05 -17.46
N ILE A 147 -2.76 -1.26 -17.53
CA ILE A 147 -1.86 -1.83 -16.52
C ILE A 147 -0.46 -1.95 -17.15
N TYR A 148 0.51 -1.32 -16.52
CA TYR A 148 1.92 -1.40 -16.87
C TYR A 148 2.68 -2.20 -15.83
N GLN A 149 3.39 -3.22 -16.25
CA GLN A 149 4.27 -3.99 -15.36
C GLN A 149 5.72 -3.52 -15.56
N PHE A 150 6.35 -3.12 -14.47
CA PHE A 150 7.76 -2.73 -14.52
C PHE A 150 8.65 -3.91 -14.89
N SER A 151 9.69 -3.63 -15.66
CA SER A 151 10.80 -4.55 -15.85
C SER A 151 11.65 -4.67 -14.58
N ALA A 152 12.56 -5.66 -14.55
CA ALA A 152 13.52 -5.80 -13.46
C ALA A 152 14.39 -4.55 -13.29
N ALA A 153 14.91 -4.00 -14.39
CA ALA A 153 15.76 -2.82 -14.36
C ALA A 153 15.03 -1.56 -13.85
N GLU A 154 13.77 -1.38 -14.26
CA GLU A 154 12.94 -0.29 -13.74
C GLU A 154 12.65 -0.48 -12.25
N THR A 155 12.35 -1.70 -11.80
CA THR A 155 12.15 -2.02 -10.38
C THR A 155 13.39 -1.72 -9.54
N GLU A 156 14.58 -2.11 -10.03
CA GLU A 156 15.86 -1.79 -9.37
C GLU A 156 16.10 -0.28 -9.26
N ALA A 157 15.70 0.50 -10.26
CA ALA A 157 15.80 1.95 -10.20
C ALA A 157 14.92 2.54 -9.07
N PHE A 158 13.71 2.01 -8.85
CA PHE A 158 12.85 2.40 -7.72
C PHE A 158 13.50 2.03 -6.37
N ILE A 159 14.02 0.80 -6.24
CA ILE A 159 14.71 0.33 -5.02
C ILE A 159 15.89 1.23 -4.72
N LYS A 160 16.76 1.49 -5.68
CA LYS A 160 17.95 2.33 -5.52
C LYS A 160 17.58 3.77 -5.11
N ALA A 161 16.55 4.35 -5.72
CA ALA A 161 16.15 5.72 -5.44
C ALA A 161 15.51 5.90 -4.05
N SER A 162 15.02 4.82 -3.43
CA SER A 162 14.36 4.86 -2.11
C SER A 162 15.15 4.19 -0.98
N SER A 163 16.30 3.58 -1.25
CA SER A 163 17.05 2.75 -0.27
C SER A 163 17.42 3.49 1.02
N GLN A 164 17.74 4.79 0.95
CA GLN A 164 18.07 5.60 2.12
C GLN A 164 16.93 5.69 3.15
N VAL A 165 15.68 5.49 2.73
CA VAL A 165 14.51 5.60 3.63
C VAL A 165 14.49 4.49 4.67
N ASP A 166 14.96 3.30 4.32
CA ASP A 166 15.05 2.17 5.24
C ASP A 166 16.11 2.42 6.32
N ASP A 167 17.27 2.95 5.94
CA ASP A 167 18.34 3.31 6.86
C ASP A 167 17.92 4.43 7.82
N GLU A 168 17.26 5.46 7.30
CA GLU A 168 16.71 6.56 8.10
C GLU A 168 15.67 6.05 9.10
N TRP A 169 14.80 5.12 8.68
CA TRP A 169 13.76 4.57 9.54
C TRP A 169 14.36 3.71 10.66
N VAL A 170 15.33 2.87 10.35
CA VAL A 170 16.07 2.06 11.34
C VAL A 170 16.76 2.98 12.35
N ALA A 171 17.44 4.03 11.88
CA ALA A 171 18.11 5.00 12.75
C ALA A 171 17.11 5.74 13.68
N ASP A 172 15.92 6.09 13.19
CA ASP A 172 14.86 6.75 13.97
C ASP A 172 14.30 5.82 15.08
N ILE A 173 14.15 4.52 14.80
CA ILE A 173 13.63 3.56 15.79
C ILE A 173 14.68 3.22 16.85
N THR A 174 15.93 3.08 16.45
CA THR A 174 17.03 2.72 17.36
C THR A 174 17.29 3.81 18.41
N LYS A 175 16.88 5.07 18.15
CA LYS A 175 16.99 6.18 19.10
C LYS A 175 15.88 6.24 20.17
N ARG A 176 14.87 5.39 20.08
CA ARG A 176 13.70 5.35 21.00
C ARG A 176 13.84 4.26 22.03
#